data_b1f68ebc7ceb482beeba3623bc0939ec
#
_entry.id   b1f68ebc7ceb482beeba3623bc0939ec
#
_cell.length_a   1.000
_cell.length_b   1.000
_cell.length_c   1.000
_cell.angle_alpha   90.00
_cell.angle_beta   90.00
_cell.angle_gamma   90.00
#
_symmetry.space_group_name_H-M   'P 1'
#
loop_
_entity.id
_entity.type
_entity.pdbx_description
1 polymer ?
#
loop_
_entity_poly.entity_id
_entity_poly.type
_entity_poly.pdbx_seq_one_letter_code
_entity_poly.pdbx_strand_id
1 'polypeptide(L)'
;MPPANPRTKPKALNYALKFARGSLATIYDAEDWPAPDQLRVAAAALAANPELACVQAPLECYNGGDNWITRAFALEYAIHFHLWLPLLVRLGLPIPLGGTSNHFVVSKLRAAGAWDPFNVTEDADLGFRLAAQGWRCGMIAPPTLEEATTNRADWTRQRSRWIKGYMQTLLVRARPRETGAGAAGALSLCATLGAGVLSAFLYAPALALLAGWAIGAAAGVWPAPPLWAYALPLLVWAIAAASAIPAARRARAPALLRAALWQPIYWLFQTPAAAWALMQLIRRPHFWEKTEHGAADRRPR
;
A
#
# COMPACT_ATOMS: atom_id res chain seq x y z
N MET A 1 -8.37 -6.95 25.72
CA MET A 1 -9.08 -6.76 24.44
C MET A 1 -10.46 -7.37 24.55
N PRO A 2 -11.57 -6.73 24.11
CA PRO A 2 -12.88 -7.35 24.14
C PRO A 2 -12.86 -8.69 23.38
N PRO A 3 -13.43 -9.78 23.94
CA PRO A 3 -13.33 -11.11 23.36
C PRO A 3 -14.14 -11.31 22.06
N ALA A 4 -14.94 -10.32 21.67
CA ALA A 4 -15.80 -10.41 20.48
C ALA A 4 -15.01 -10.41 19.16
N ASN A 5 -15.48 -11.21 18.20
CA ASN A 5 -14.93 -11.23 16.83
C ASN A 5 -15.34 -10.00 16.01
N PRO A 6 -14.56 -9.60 14.97
CA PRO A 6 -13.26 -10.15 14.59
C PRO A 6 -12.12 -9.66 15.53
N ARG A 7 -11.07 -10.48 15.67
CA ARG A 7 -9.84 -10.08 16.38
C ARG A 7 -8.88 -9.41 15.40
N THR A 8 -9.03 -8.10 15.20
CA THR A 8 -8.27 -7.32 14.21
C THR A 8 -7.52 -6.17 14.88
N LYS A 9 -6.46 -5.68 14.21
CA LYS A 9 -5.70 -4.50 14.63
C LYS A 9 -6.61 -3.27 14.80
N PRO A 10 -7.47 -2.90 13.83
CA PRO A 10 -8.35 -1.73 13.95
C PRO A 10 -9.28 -1.79 15.16
N LYS A 11 -9.75 -2.97 15.55
CA LYS A 11 -10.56 -3.12 16.77
C LYS A 11 -9.75 -2.81 18.04
N ALA A 12 -8.48 -3.21 18.07
CA ALA A 12 -7.60 -2.87 19.20
C ALA A 12 -7.33 -1.36 19.25
N LEU A 13 -7.06 -0.74 18.08
CA LEU A 13 -6.84 0.70 17.97
C LEU A 13 -8.08 1.49 18.41
N ASN A 14 -9.27 1.10 17.98
CA ASN A 14 -10.53 1.74 18.40
C ASN A 14 -10.76 1.61 19.92
N TYR A 15 -10.38 0.48 20.51
CA TYR A 15 -10.46 0.32 21.96
C TYR A 15 -9.47 1.23 22.67
N ALA A 16 -8.22 1.28 22.23
CA ALA A 16 -7.18 2.12 22.81
C ALA A 16 -7.50 3.62 22.66
N LEU A 17 -8.10 4.02 21.54
CA LEU A 17 -8.47 5.42 21.27
C LEU A 17 -9.43 6.00 22.32
N LYS A 18 -10.26 5.17 23.00
CA LYS A 18 -11.14 5.61 24.08
C LYS A 18 -10.37 6.16 25.27
N PHE A 19 -9.14 5.71 25.48
CA PHE A 19 -8.27 6.14 26.58
C PHE A 19 -7.26 7.21 26.16
N ALA A 20 -7.20 7.56 24.87
CA ALA A 20 -6.30 8.60 24.37
C ALA A 20 -6.70 9.97 24.92
N ARG A 21 -5.77 10.63 25.63
CA ARG A 21 -5.95 11.96 26.27
C ARG A 21 -5.30 13.08 25.47
N GLY A 22 -4.34 12.75 24.59
CA GLY A 22 -3.63 13.73 23.76
C GLY A 22 -4.48 14.28 22.63
N SER A 23 -4.13 15.47 22.13
CA SER A 23 -4.71 16.06 20.91
C SER A 23 -4.23 15.36 19.65
N LEU A 24 -3.06 14.70 19.69
CA LEU A 24 -2.48 13.91 18.62
C LEU A 24 -2.38 12.45 19.05
N ALA A 25 -2.51 11.54 18.09
CA ALA A 25 -2.30 10.10 18.28
C ALA A 25 -1.42 9.57 17.15
N THR A 26 -0.49 8.70 17.50
CA THR A 26 0.42 8.04 16.55
C THR A 26 0.24 6.54 16.63
N ILE A 27 0.30 5.89 15.47
CA ILE A 27 0.25 4.44 15.36
C ILE A 27 1.61 3.94 14.88
N TYR A 28 2.19 3.03 15.64
CA TYR A 28 3.38 2.26 15.27
C TYR A 28 3.10 0.77 15.45
N ASP A 29 3.61 -0.05 14.56
CA ASP A 29 3.70 -1.48 14.79
C ASP A 29 4.84 -1.77 15.77
N ALA A 30 4.74 -2.86 16.54
CA ALA A 30 5.64 -3.10 17.67
C ALA A 30 7.09 -3.36 17.23
N GLU A 31 7.28 -3.79 16.00
CA GLU A 31 8.58 -4.05 15.36
C GLU A 31 9.20 -2.86 14.63
N ASP A 32 8.48 -1.75 14.53
CA ASP A 32 8.90 -0.57 13.77
C ASP A 32 9.97 0.27 14.49
N TRP A 33 10.80 0.91 13.67
CA TRP A 33 11.87 1.81 14.12
C TRP A 33 11.68 3.20 13.51
N PRO A 34 10.85 4.06 14.10
CA PRO A 34 10.67 5.42 13.61
C PRO A 34 11.91 6.28 13.86
N ALA A 35 12.16 7.23 12.96
CA ALA A 35 13.20 8.22 13.15
C ALA A 35 13.01 9.01 14.46
N PRO A 36 14.07 9.31 15.23
CA PRO A 36 13.95 9.92 16.56
C PRO A 36 13.24 11.28 16.61
N ASP A 37 13.26 12.03 15.52
CA ASP A 37 12.62 13.34 15.38
C ASP A 37 11.21 13.28 14.79
N GLN A 38 10.74 12.10 14.39
CA GLN A 38 9.52 11.92 13.62
C GLN A 38 8.28 12.51 14.32
N LEU A 39 8.12 12.26 15.63
CA LEU A 39 6.99 12.80 16.41
C LEU A 39 6.96 14.32 16.43
N ARG A 40 8.14 14.95 16.56
CA ARG A 40 8.27 16.41 16.59
C ARG A 40 7.94 17.02 15.23
N VAL A 41 8.45 16.41 14.15
CA VAL A 41 8.18 16.86 12.79
C VAL A 41 6.69 16.68 12.46
N ALA A 42 6.08 15.58 12.85
CA ALA A 42 4.65 15.33 12.65
C ALA A 42 3.78 16.35 13.40
N ALA A 43 4.09 16.61 14.67
CA ALA A 43 3.38 17.60 15.47
C ALA A 43 3.49 19.01 14.87
N ALA A 44 4.69 19.41 14.43
CA ALA A 44 4.90 20.70 13.78
C ALA A 44 4.13 20.81 12.46
N ALA A 45 4.13 19.75 11.63
CA ALA A 45 3.42 19.73 10.36
C ALA A 45 1.89 19.86 10.55
N LEU A 46 1.32 19.15 11.53
CA LEU A 46 -0.10 19.23 11.86
C LEU A 46 -0.50 20.56 12.47
N ALA A 47 0.38 21.18 13.29
CA ALA A 47 0.13 22.49 13.87
C ALA A 47 0.18 23.60 12.80
N ALA A 48 1.09 23.50 11.83
CA ALA A 48 1.23 24.48 10.75
C ALA A 48 0.11 24.41 9.70
N ASN A 49 -0.62 23.30 9.60
CA ASN A 49 -1.62 23.06 8.57
C ASN A 49 -2.94 22.55 9.18
N PRO A 50 -3.84 23.44 9.63
CA PRO A 50 -5.10 23.05 10.28
C PRO A 50 -6.03 22.19 9.42
N GLU A 51 -5.87 22.17 8.10
CA GLU A 51 -6.64 21.33 7.17
C GLU A 51 -6.23 19.85 7.21
N LEU A 52 -5.03 19.55 7.70
CA LEU A 52 -4.55 18.19 7.82
C LEU A 52 -5.25 17.45 8.97
N ALA A 53 -5.72 16.25 8.71
CA ALA A 53 -6.20 15.32 9.72
C ALA A 53 -5.13 14.28 10.11
N CYS A 54 -4.23 14.00 9.18
CA CYS A 54 -3.17 13.02 9.34
C CYS A 54 -1.92 13.43 8.56
N VAL A 55 -0.76 13.05 9.08
CA VAL A 55 0.48 12.97 8.29
C VAL A 55 1.03 11.55 8.37
N GLN A 56 1.45 11.04 7.21
CA GLN A 56 2.08 9.73 7.03
C GLN A 56 3.60 9.91 6.92
N ALA A 57 4.36 9.14 7.68
CA ALA A 57 5.79 9.00 7.45
C ALA A 57 6.09 7.95 6.37
N PRO A 58 7.17 8.10 5.59
CA PRO A 58 7.58 7.05 4.65
C PRO A 58 7.99 5.79 5.40
N LEU A 59 7.65 4.63 4.81
CA LEU A 59 8.09 3.34 5.30
C LEU A 59 9.26 2.86 4.44
N GLU A 60 10.32 2.38 5.08
CA GLU A 60 11.53 1.89 4.44
C GLU A 60 11.92 0.53 5.02
N CYS A 61 12.43 -0.37 4.16
CA CYS A 61 12.78 -1.71 4.61
C CYS A 61 14.25 -1.79 5.00
N TYR A 62 14.55 -2.04 6.29
CA TYR A 62 15.94 -2.16 6.76
C TYR A 62 16.63 -3.43 6.22
N ASN A 63 15.90 -4.49 5.96
CA ASN A 63 16.38 -5.76 5.42
C ASN A 63 16.25 -5.86 3.89
N GLY A 64 16.03 -4.76 3.18
CA GLY A 64 15.85 -4.74 1.72
C GLY A 64 17.02 -5.30 0.90
N GLY A 65 18.16 -5.56 1.53
CA GLY A 65 19.34 -6.17 0.91
C GLY A 65 19.43 -7.70 1.02
N ASP A 66 18.63 -8.37 1.85
CA ASP A 66 18.82 -9.75 2.24
C ASP A 66 18.65 -10.74 1.08
N ASN A 67 17.63 -10.55 0.27
CA ASN A 67 17.40 -11.38 -0.91
C ASN A 67 16.69 -10.60 -2.04
N TRP A 68 16.33 -11.27 -3.12
CA TRP A 68 15.70 -10.62 -4.27
C TRP A 68 14.25 -10.19 -3.98
N ILE A 69 13.51 -10.91 -3.13
CA ILE A 69 12.12 -10.58 -2.75
C ILE A 69 12.12 -9.32 -1.89
N THR A 70 12.97 -9.29 -0.84
CA THR A 70 13.08 -8.11 0.05
C THR A 70 13.54 -6.88 -0.72
N ARG A 71 14.44 -7.05 -1.71
CA ARG A 71 14.91 -5.94 -2.55
C ARG A 71 13.83 -5.41 -3.48
N ALA A 72 13.03 -6.30 -4.10
CA ALA A 72 11.90 -5.91 -4.95
C ALA A 72 10.81 -5.22 -4.13
N PHE A 73 10.53 -5.74 -2.93
CA PHE A 73 9.60 -5.16 -1.97
C PHE A 73 10.05 -3.76 -1.50
N ALA A 74 11.32 -3.61 -1.12
CA ALA A 74 11.88 -2.33 -0.70
C ALA A 74 11.85 -1.28 -1.83
N LEU A 75 12.06 -1.69 -3.09
CA LEU A 75 11.91 -0.79 -4.25
C LEU A 75 10.45 -0.36 -4.43
N GLU A 76 9.51 -1.28 -4.30
CA GLU A 76 8.08 -0.97 -4.38
C GLU A 76 7.68 0.06 -3.32
N TYR A 77 8.15 -0.12 -2.08
CA TYR A 77 7.95 0.82 -0.98
C TYR A 77 8.59 2.19 -1.25
N ALA A 78 9.80 2.20 -1.76
CA ALA A 78 10.46 3.46 -2.13
C ALA A 78 9.67 4.22 -3.21
N ILE A 79 9.16 3.53 -4.25
CA ILE A 79 8.31 4.15 -5.27
C ILE A 79 7.00 4.66 -4.64
N HIS A 80 6.38 3.86 -3.77
CA HIS A 80 5.11 4.21 -3.15
C HIS A 80 5.25 5.42 -2.21
N PHE A 81 6.13 5.34 -1.20
CA PHE A 81 6.23 6.34 -0.14
C PHE A 81 7.06 7.57 -0.50
N HIS A 82 8.05 7.45 -1.38
CA HIS A 82 8.92 8.59 -1.75
C HIS A 82 8.58 9.24 -3.10
N LEU A 83 7.72 8.61 -3.92
CA LEU A 83 7.34 9.17 -5.21
C LEU A 83 5.82 9.30 -5.34
N TRP A 84 5.08 8.18 -5.22
CA TRP A 84 3.66 8.12 -5.56
C TRP A 84 2.79 8.89 -4.56
N LEU A 85 2.85 8.57 -3.26
CA LEU A 85 2.06 9.29 -2.25
C LEU A 85 2.39 10.79 -2.18
N PRO A 86 3.67 11.23 -2.19
CA PRO A 86 3.99 12.65 -2.26
C PRO A 86 3.46 13.34 -3.51
N LEU A 87 3.40 12.65 -4.66
CA LEU A 87 2.81 13.20 -5.89
C LEU A 87 1.31 13.43 -5.70
N LEU A 88 0.57 12.47 -5.16
CA LEU A 88 -0.86 12.60 -4.89
C LEU A 88 -1.14 13.75 -3.92
N VAL A 89 -0.36 13.88 -2.85
CA VAL A 89 -0.47 14.99 -1.89
C VAL A 89 -0.25 16.34 -2.57
N ARG A 90 0.77 16.47 -3.44
CA ARG A 90 1.03 17.69 -4.21
C ARG A 90 -0.11 18.06 -5.16
N LEU A 91 -0.76 17.06 -5.73
CA LEU A 91 -1.93 17.24 -6.60
C LEU A 91 -3.22 17.51 -5.81
N GLY A 92 -3.16 17.54 -4.47
CA GLY A 92 -4.34 17.71 -3.63
C GLY A 92 -5.28 16.51 -3.62
N LEU A 93 -4.80 15.33 -4.05
CA LEU A 93 -5.57 14.10 -4.11
C LEU A 93 -5.52 13.34 -2.78
N PRO A 94 -6.59 12.65 -2.39
CA PRO A 94 -6.57 11.73 -1.25
C PRO A 94 -5.51 10.65 -1.42
N ILE A 95 -4.93 10.20 -0.31
CA ILE A 95 -3.95 9.11 -0.30
C ILE A 95 -4.45 7.93 0.53
N PRO A 96 -4.21 6.68 0.11
CA PRO A 96 -4.29 5.53 1.00
C PRO A 96 -3.19 5.66 2.06
N LEU A 97 -3.56 5.55 3.33
CA LEU A 97 -2.58 5.56 4.42
C LEU A 97 -1.95 4.17 4.54
N GLY A 98 -0.71 4.10 5.01
CA GLY A 98 -0.06 2.86 5.39
C GLY A 98 -0.51 2.38 6.78
N GLY A 99 -0.22 1.13 7.14
CA GLY A 99 -0.67 0.50 8.39
C GLY A 99 -0.01 1.05 9.66
N THR A 100 1.08 1.78 9.51
CA THR A 100 1.91 2.30 10.59
C THR A 100 2.43 3.69 10.29
N SER A 101 3.02 4.36 11.28
CA SER A 101 3.64 5.68 11.16
C SER A 101 2.69 6.78 10.68
N ASN A 102 1.45 6.66 11.12
CA ASN A 102 0.41 7.65 10.94
C ASN A 102 0.27 8.51 12.19
N HIS A 103 0.25 9.82 12.00
CA HIS A 103 0.09 10.81 13.06
C HIS A 103 -1.22 11.56 12.81
N PHE A 104 -2.18 11.38 13.71
CA PHE A 104 -3.54 11.88 13.56
C PHE A 104 -3.84 13.03 14.52
N VAL A 105 -4.67 13.95 14.08
CA VAL A 105 -5.42 14.86 14.96
C VAL A 105 -6.59 14.06 15.53
N VAL A 106 -6.61 13.84 16.85
CA VAL A 106 -7.54 12.92 17.53
C VAL A 106 -9.00 13.29 17.29
N SER A 107 -9.33 14.60 17.33
CA SER A 107 -10.70 15.06 17.10
C SER A 107 -11.20 14.72 15.69
N LYS A 108 -10.35 14.87 14.67
CA LYS A 108 -10.68 14.57 13.27
C LYS A 108 -10.74 13.06 13.04
N LEU A 109 -9.84 12.28 13.65
CA LEU A 109 -9.87 10.82 13.62
C LEU A 109 -11.17 10.28 14.22
N ARG A 110 -11.60 10.82 15.37
CA ARG A 110 -12.89 10.46 15.99
C ARG A 110 -14.09 10.85 15.13
N ALA A 111 -14.06 12.04 14.56
CA ALA A 111 -15.12 12.51 13.65
C ALA A 111 -15.24 11.62 12.41
N ALA A 112 -14.12 11.10 11.88
CA ALA A 112 -14.11 10.14 10.78
C ALA A 112 -14.59 8.72 11.16
N GLY A 113 -14.96 8.47 12.42
CA GLY A 113 -15.38 7.16 12.91
C GLY A 113 -14.23 6.21 13.18
N ALA A 114 -12.99 6.73 13.32
CA ALA A 114 -11.76 5.98 13.59
C ALA A 114 -11.53 4.83 12.57
N TRP A 115 -11.06 3.65 12.93
CA TRP A 115 -10.76 2.56 12.02
C TRP A 115 -11.95 1.60 11.83
N ASP A 116 -12.20 1.16 10.59
CA ASP A 116 -13.20 0.12 10.33
C ASP A 116 -12.70 -1.25 10.84
N PRO A 117 -13.32 -1.84 11.88
CA PRO A 117 -12.86 -3.11 12.44
C PRO A 117 -13.04 -4.32 11.51
N PHE A 118 -13.78 -4.16 10.41
CA PHE A 118 -14.11 -5.21 9.45
C PHE A 118 -13.29 -5.11 8.15
N ASN A 119 -12.59 -3.99 7.92
CA ASN A 119 -11.68 -3.84 6.79
C ASN A 119 -10.28 -4.35 7.18
N VAL A 120 -9.64 -5.12 6.29
CA VAL A 120 -8.29 -5.66 6.53
C VAL A 120 -7.16 -4.75 6.03
N THR A 121 -7.50 -3.59 5.46
CA THR A 121 -6.64 -2.42 5.20
C THR A 121 -7.40 -1.17 5.63
N GLU A 122 -7.72 -1.13 6.89
CA GLU A 122 -8.48 -0.06 7.55
C GLU A 122 -7.80 1.31 7.46
N ASP A 123 -6.49 1.30 7.32
CA ASP A 123 -5.60 2.42 7.11
C ASP A 123 -5.83 3.08 5.75
N ALA A 124 -5.78 2.31 4.68
CA ALA A 124 -6.04 2.79 3.33
C ALA A 124 -7.46 3.36 3.18
N ASP A 125 -8.47 2.68 3.74
CA ASP A 125 -9.86 3.17 3.78
C ASP A 125 -9.96 4.48 4.56
N LEU A 126 -9.28 4.59 5.71
CA LEU A 126 -9.34 5.78 6.57
C LEU A 126 -8.86 7.04 5.84
N GLY A 127 -7.81 6.94 5.01
CA GLY A 127 -7.34 8.07 4.19
C GLY A 127 -8.43 8.63 3.29
N PHE A 128 -9.21 7.77 2.64
CA PHE A 128 -10.35 8.18 1.81
C PHE A 128 -11.55 8.67 2.63
N ARG A 129 -11.79 8.11 3.84
CA ARG A 129 -12.86 8.61 4.73
C ARG A 129 -12.57 10.01 5.26
N LEU A 130 -11.33 10.29 5.61
CA LEU A 130 -10.91 11.64 6.00
C LEU A 130 -11.13 12.64 4.86
N ALA A 131 -10.76 12.27 3.64
CA ALA A 131 -10.98 13.10 2.46
C ALA A 131 -12.47 13.33 2.15
N ALA A 132 -13.32 12.32 2.34
CA ALA A 132 -14.77 12.45 2.17
C ALA A 132 -15.40 13.46 3.15
N GLN A 133 -14.74 13.75 4.28
CA GLN A 133 -15.14 14.77 5.25
C GLN A 133 -14.47 16.13 5.04
N GLY A 134 -13.74 16.29 3.92
CA GLY A 134 -13.06 17.55 3.59
C GLY A 134 -11.68 17.70 4.25
N TRP A 135 -11.18 16.67 4.96
CA TRP A 135 -9.85 16.72 5.57
C TRP A 135 -8.78 16.23 4.60
N ARG A 136 -7.56 16.74 4.75
CA ARG A 136 -6.40 16.29 3.96
C ARG A 136 -5.47 15.40 4.79
N CYS A 137 -4.78 14.49 4.09
CA CYS A 137 -3.65 13.76 4.62
C CYS A 137 -2.37 14.28 3.95
N GLY A 138 -1.30 14.45 4.74
CA GLY A 138 0.00 14.90 4.26
C GLY A 138 1.07 13.84 4.41
N MET A 139 2.28 14.16 3.94
CA MET A 139 3.49 13.33 4.13
C MET A 139 4.52 14.13 4.91
N ILE A 140 5.32 13.44 5.74
CA ILE A 140 6.50 14.00 6.42
C ILE A 140 7.77 13.29 5.92
N ALA A 141 8.94 13.89 6.16
CA ALA A 141 10.20 13.36 5.65
C ALA A 141 10.85 12.26 6.50
N PRO A 142 10.84 12.31 7.87
CA PRO A 142 11.48 11.30 8.69
C PRO A 142 10.86 9.91 8.51
N PRO A 143 11.64 8.88 8.10
CA PRO A 143 11.10 7.56 7.80
C PRO A 143 10.88 6.72 9.06
N THR A 144 10.15 5.62 8.86
CA THR A 144 10.11 4.48 9.76
C THR A 144 10.72 3.28 9.06
N LEU A 145 11.63 2.59 9.74
CA LEU A 145 12.21 1.36 9.24
C LEU A 145 11.34 0.18 9.68
N GLU A 146 10.99 -0.69 8.74
CA GLU A 146 10.22 -1.91 8.96
C GLU A 146 10.89 -3.12 8.31
N GLU A 147 10.38 -4.32 8.56
CA GLU A 147 10.87 -5.56 7.99
C GLU A 147 10.11 -5.95 6.72
N ALA A 148 10.83 -6.05 5.58
CA ALA A 148 10.26 -6.69 4.40
C ALA A 148 10.18 -8.21 4.59
N THR A 149 9.12 -8.83 4.11
CA THR A 149 8.96 -10.30 4.13
C THR A 149 10.09 -10.97 3.36
N THR A 150 10.74 -11.96 4.00
CA THR A 150 11.95 -12.61 3.47
C THR A 150 11.66 -13.80 2.57
N ASN A 151 10.45 -14.34 2.62
CA ASN A 151 10.07 -15.53 1.86
C ASN A 151 8.75 -15.34 1.10
N ARG A 152 8.56 -16.16 0.07
CA ARG A 152 7.40 -16.09 -0.83
C ARG A 152 6.07 -16.38 -0.13
N ALA A 153 6.05 -17.26 0.86
CA ALA A 153 4.81 -17.65 1.52
C ALA A 153 4.24 -16.50 2.36
N ASP A 154 5.09 -15.84 3.17
CA ASP A 154 4.72 -14.68 3.97
C ASP A 154 4.36 -13.49 3.07
N TRP A 155 5.15 -13.28 2.01
CA TRP A 155 4.84 -12.27 1.02
C TRP A 155 3.45 -12.48 0.40
N THR A 156 3.11 -13.71 0.01
CA THR A 156 1.80 -14.03 -0.58
C THR A 156 0.68 -13.79 0.43
N ARG A 157 0.86 -14.19 1.71
CA ARG A 157 -0.11 -13.92 2.80
C ARG A 157 -0.34 -12.42 2.99
N GLN A 158 0.73 -11.64 3.05
CA GLN A 158 0.64 -10.19 3.22
C GLN A 158 -0.04 -9.52 2.02
N ARG A 159 0.35 -9.90 0.79
CA ARG A 159 -0.23 -9.34 -0.44
C ARG A 159 -1.69 -9.71 -0.61
N SER A 160 -2.07 -10.94 -0.35
CA SER A 160 -3.49 -11.34 -0.43
C SER A 160 -4.35 -10.55 0.57
N ARG A 161 -3.85 -10.27 1.77
CA ARG A 161 -4.51 -9.42 2.75
C ARG A 161 -4.69 -8.00 2.23
N TRP A 162 -3.64 -7.39 1.63
CA TRP A 162 -3.72 -6.03 1.08
C TRP A 162 -4.69 -5.95 -0.09
N ILE A 163 -4.58 -6.85 -1.07
CA ILE A 163 -5.48 -6.89 -2.23
C ILE A 163 -6.93 -7.08 -1.79
N LYS A 164 -7.18 -7.97 -0.80
CA LYS A 164 -8.51 -8.17 -0.22
C LYS A 164 -9.05 -6.89 0.40
N GLY A 165 -8.26 -6.19 1.21
CA GLY A 165 -8.67 -4.93 1.84
C GLY A 165 -8.92 -3.83 0.82
N TYR A 166 -8.13 -3.75 -0.25
CA TYR A 166 -8.37 -2.82 -1.35
C TYR A 166 -9.69 -3.12 -2.06
N MET A 167 -10.00 -4.40 -2.32
CA MET A 167 -11.31 -4.79 -2.85
C MET A 167 -12.44 -4.41 -1.89
N GLN A 168 -12.30 -4.62 -0.58
CA GLN A 168 -13.28 -4.20 0.42
C GLN A 168 -13.51 -2.68 0.36
N THR A 169 -12.45 -1.89 0.36
CA THR A 169 -12.53 -0.43 0.29
C THR A 169 -13.21 0.03 -1.01
N LEU A 170 -12.84 -0.55 -2.17
CA LEU A 170 -13.48 -0.26 -3.45
C LEU A 170 -14.98 -0.56 -3.42
N LEU A 171 -15.39 -1.71 -2.91
CA LEU A 171 -16.79 -2.12 -2.81
C LEU A 171 -17.59 -1.21 -1.86
N VAL A 172 -17.01 -0.81 -0.72
CA VAL A 172 -17.66 0.11 0.20
C VAL A 172 -17.82 1.49 -0.43
N ARG A 173 -16.76 2.01 -1.05
CA ARG A 173 -16.76 3.35 -1.67
C ARG A 173 -17.58 3.43 -2.96
N ALA A 174 -17.87 2.31 -3.62
CA ALA A 174 -18.80 2.28 -4.77
C ALA A 174 -20.27 2.48 -4.35
N ARG A 175 -20.60 2.46 -3.06
CA ARG A 175 -21.96 2.70 -2.57
C ARG A 175 -22.35 4.17 -2.70
N PRO A 176 -23.56 4.53 -3.17
CA PRO A 176 -23.95 5.93 -3.43
C PRO A 176 -23.84 6.88 -2.23
N ARG A 177 -23.94 6.36 -1.01
CA ARG A 177 -23.85 7.15 0.24
C ARG A 177 -22.42 7.47 0.69
N GLU A 178 -21.42 6.84 0.08
CA GLU A 178 -20.00 6.91 0.52
C GLU A 178 -19.13 7.79 -0.39
N THR A 179 -19.73 8.46 -1.40
CA THR A 179 -19.01 9.19 -2.45
C THR A 179 -18.60 10.63 -2.07
N GLY A 180 -18.44 10.95 -0.77
CA GLY A 180 -18.20 12.32 -0.28
C GLY A 180 -16.91 13.00 -0.78
N ALA A 181 -15.96 12.29 -1.36
CA ALA A 181 -14.69 12.87 -1.83
C ALA A 181 -14.71 13.42 -3.27
N GLY A 182 -15.88 13.43 -3.94
CA GLY A 182 -16.02 13.95 -5.30
C GLY A 182 -15.20 13.23 -6.37
N ALA A 183 -15.05 13.87 -7.54
CA ALA A 183 -14.30 13.31 -8.68
C ALA A 183 -12.80 13.07 -8.36
N ALA A 184 -12.18 13.96 -7.59
CA ALA A 184 -10.78 13.82 -7.17
C ALA A 184 -10.57 12.58 -6.29
N GLY A 185 -11.50 12.32 -5.36
CA GLY A 185 -11.47 11.11 -4.54
C GLY A 185 -11.66 9.84 -5.34
N ALA A 186 -12.61 9.84 -6.29
CA ALA A 186 -12.84 8.70 -7.19
C ALA A 186 -11.61 8.44 -8.07
N LEU A 187 -11.02 9.48 -8.65
CA LEU A 187 -9.78 9.38 -9.44
C LEU A 187 -8.64 8.76 -8.64
N SER A 188 -8.39 9.30 -7.43
CA SER A 188 -7.32 8.77 -6.58
C SER A 188 -7.58 7.34 -6.15
N LEU A 189 -8.82 6.98 -5.77
CA LEU A 189 -9.21 5.62 -5.41
C LEU A 189 -8.96 4.64 -6.56
N CYS A 190 -9.37 5.02 -7.79
CA CYS A 190 -9.15 4.21 -8.99
C CYS A 190 -7.66 4.10 -9.34
N ALA A 191 -6.91 5.21 -9.29
CA ALA A 191 -5.49 5.24 -9.64
C ALA A 191 -4.58 4.53 -8.62
N THR A 192 -5.04 4.36 -7.37
CA THR A 192 -4.30 3.66 -6.31
C THR A 192 -4.82 2.24 -6.11
N LEU A 193 -5.92 2.09 -5.38
CA LEU A 193 -6.45 0.77 -5.02
C LEU A 193 -7.01 0.03 -6.23
N GLY A 194 -7.75 0.73 -7.09
CA GLY A 194 -8.35 0.14 -8.30
C GLY A 194 -7.29 -0.39 -9.26
N ALA A 195 -6.29 0.43 -9.61
CA ALA A 195 -5.20 0.02 -10.49
C ALA A 195 -4.36 -1.11 -9.86
N GLY A 196 -4.10 -1.06 -8.54
CA GLY A 196 -3.41 -2.12 -7.81
C GLY A 196 -4.13 -3.46 -7.89
N VAL A 197 -5.44 -3.48 -7.63
CA VAL A 197 -6.26 -4.70 -7.74
C VAL A 197 -6.30 -5.20 -9.18
N LEU A 198 -6.59 -4.32 -10.14
CA LEU A 198 -6.70 -4.68 -11.55
C LEU A 198 -5.40 -5.26 -12.11
N SER A 199 -4.28 -4.61 -11.83
CA SER A 199 -2.96 -5.10 -12.26
C SER A 199 -2.62 -6.46 -11.65
N ALA A 200 -2.95 -6.69 -10.37
CA ALA A 200 -2.70 -7.97 -9.71
C ALA A 200 -3.47 -9.12 -10.37
N PHE A 201 -4.70 -8.89 -10.84
CA PHE A 201 -5.47 -9.90 -11.55
C PHE A 201 -5.05 -10.10 -13.00
N LEU A 202 -4.66 -9.03 -13.70
CA LEU A 202 -4.51 -9.07 -15.16
C LEU A 202 -3.07 -9.30 -15.64
N TYR A 203 -2.05 -8.95 -14.85
CA TYR A 203 -0.68 -8.92 -15.34
C TYR A 203 -0.19 -10.29 -15.83
N ALA A 204 -0.22 -11.33 -15.00
CA ALA A 204 0.26 -12.66 -15.42
C ALA A 204 -0.64 -13.29 -16.48
N PRO A 205 -1.99 -13.26 -16.40
CA PRO A 205 -2.85 -13.73 -17.50
C PRO A 205 -2.61 -13.03 -18.83
N ALA A 206 -2.43 -11.70 -18.83
CA ALA A 206 -2.18 -10.95 -20.05
C ALA A 206 -0.85 -11.38 -20.72
N LEU A 207 0.21 -11.56 -19.93
CA LEU A 207 1.49 -12.06 -20.44
C LEU A 207 1.37 -13.51 -20.95
N ALA A 208 0.62 -14.37 -20.24
CA ALA A 208 0.41 -15.74 -20.69
C ALA A 208 -0.37 -15.80 -22.02
N LEU A 209 -1.40 -14.96 -22.16
CA LEU A 209 -2.16 -14.84 -23.42
C LEU A 209 -1.28 -14.33 -24.55
N LEU A 210 -0.46 -13.32 -24.31
CA LEU A 210 0.47 -12.79 -25.32
C LEU A 210 1.50 -13.85 -25.74
N ALA A 211 2.06 -14.58 -24.78
CA ALA A 211 2.99 -15.68 -25.05
C ALA A 211 2.32 -16.79 -25.86
N GLY A 212 1.12 -17.23 -25.47
CA GLY A 212 0.34 -18.22 -26.21
C GLY A 212 0.01 -17.77 -27.63
N TRP A 213 -0.37 -16.48 -27.79
CA TRP A 213 -0.61 -15.90 -29.11
C TRP A 213 0.66 -15.91 -29.98
N ALA A 214 1.80 -15.50 -29.43
CA ALA A 214 3.08 -15.50 -30.14
C ALA A 214 3.52 -16.93 -30.55
N ILE A 215 3.32 -17.92 -29.66
CA ILE A 215 3.62 -19.34 -29.95
C ILE A 215 2.70 -19.86 -31.06
N GLY A 216 1.39 -19.58 -31.01
CA GLY A 216 0.43 -19.99 -32.04
C GLY A 216 0.72 -19.36 -33.39
N ALA A 217 1.17 -18.10 -33.41
CA ALA A 217 1.63 -17.41 -34.64
C ALA A 217 2.88 -18.06 -35.19
N ALA A 218 3.86 -18.39 -34.37
CA ALA A 218 5.08 -19.08 -34.80
C ALA A 218 4.81 -20.49 -35.35
N ALA A 219 3.75 -21.15 -34.82
CA ALA A 219 3.27 -22.43 -35.33
C ALA A 219 2.38 -22.31 -36.61
N GLY A 220 2.13 -21.10 -37.11
CA GLY A 220 1.29 -20.87 -38.29
C GLY A 220 -0.23 -21.04 -38.02
N VAL A 221 -0.65 -21.10 -36.78
CA VAL A 221 -2.06 -21.31 -36.39
C VAL A 221 -2.84 -19.97 -36.35
N TRP A 222 -2.17 -18.88 -35.94
CA TRP A 222 -2.76 -17.55 -35.76
C TRP A 222 -1.92 -16.47 -36.44
N PRO A 223 -2.53 -15.32 -36.78
CA PRO A 223 -1.75 -14.17 -37.21
C PRO A 223 -0.81 -13.67 -36.12
N ALA A 224 0.32 -13.09 -36.50
CA ALA A 224 1.26 -12.54 -35.52
C ALA A 224 0.62 -11.45 -34.66
N PRO A 225 0.92 -11.42 -33.34
CA PRO A 225 0.51 -10.31 -32.49
C PRO A 225 1.00 -8.97 -33.05
N PRO A 226 0.19 -7.91 -33.02
CA PRO A 226 0.61 -6.59 -33.47
C PRO A 226 1.72 -6.06 -32.53
N LEU A 227 2.59 -5.18 -33.05
CA LEU A 227 3.75 -4.65 -32.30
C LEU A 227 3.36 -3.99 -30.98
N TRP A 228 2.21 -3.32 -30.90
CA TRP A 228 1.75 -2.71 -29.66
C TRP A 228 1.50 -3.73 -28.53
N ALA A 229 1.15 -4.98 -28.85
CA ALA A 229 0.94 -6.02 -27.84
C ALA A 229 2.25 -6.38 -27.11
N TYR A 230 3.40 -6.28 -27.78
CA TYR A 230 4.72 -6.45 -27.16
C TYR A 230 5.21 -5.14 -26.51
N ALA A 231 4.92 -4.01 -27.16
CA ALA A 231 5.39 -2.70 -26.69
C ALA A 231 4.75 -2.31 -25.34
N LEU A 232 3.47 -2.68 -25.10
CA LEU A 232 2.76 -2.29 -23.89
C LEU A 232 3.41 -2.82 -22.60
N PRO A 233 3.67 -4.13 -22.43
CA PRO A 233 4.34 -4.63 -21.21
C PRO A 233 5.76 -4.07 -21.05
N LEU A 234 6.50 -3.84 -22.16
CA LEU A 234 7.82 -3.21 -22.12
C LEU A 234 7.74 -1.75 -21.67
N LEU A 235 6.74 -1.00 -22.13
CA LEU A 235 6.50 0.38 -21.70
C LEU A 235 6.16 0.46 -20.20
N VAL A 236 5.28 -0.42 -19.72
CA VAL A 236 4.93 -0.50 -18.29
C VAL A 236 6.19 -0.77 -17.45
N TRP A 237 7.01 -1.72 -17.86
CA TRP A 237 8.28 -1.98 -17.19
C TRP A 237 9.24 -0.79 -17.24
N ALA A 238 9.39 -0.15 -18.41
CA ALA A 238 10.26 1.02 -18.57
C ALA A 238 9.84 2.19 -17.68
N ILE A 239 8.52 2.46 -17.56
CA ILE A 239 7.98 3.48 -16.64
C ILE A 239 8.30 3.14 -15.19
N ALA A 240 8.11 1.88 -14.78
CA ALA A 240 8.43 1.44 -13.43
C ALA A 240 9.94 1.54 -13.15
N ALA A 241 10.79 1.13 -14.11
CA ALA A 241 12.24 1.24 -13.99
C ALA A 241 12.71 2.71 -13.93
N ALA A 242 12.12 3.59 -14.74
CA ALA A 242 12.37 5.02 -14.67
C ALA A 242 11.94 5.63 -13.32
N SER A 243 10.81 5.18 -12.77
CA SER A 243 10.32 5.60 -11.44
C SER A 243 11.23 5.14 -10.29
N ALA A 244 11.94 4.03 -10.47
CA ALA A 244 12.90 3.54 -9.48
C ALA A 244 14.06 4.53 -9.22
N ILE A 245 14.48 5.31 -10.23
CA ILE A 245 15.61 6.23 -10.12
C ILE A 245 15.34 7.33 -9.07
N PRO A 246 14.29 8.17 -9.19
CA PRO A 246 14.00 9.19 -8.20
C PRO A 246 13.59 8.60 -6.84
N ALA A 247 12.92 7.43 -6.82
CA ALA A 247 12.54 6.76 -5.59
C ALA A 247 13.77 6.31 -4.79
N ALA A 248 14.70 5.58 -5.41
CA ALA A 248 15.93 5.11 -4.77
C ALA A 248 16.84 6.27 -4.31
N ARG A 249 16.86 7.39 -5.05
CA ARG A 249 17.61 8.59 -4.64
C ARG A 249 17.00 9.22 -3.37
N ARG A 250 15.68 9.34 -3.30
CA ARG A 250 14.99 9.92 -2.14
C ARG A 250 15.07 9.03 -0.90
N ALA A 251 14.95 7.73 -1.09
CA ALA A 251 15.16 6.73 -0.04
C ALA A 251 16.65 6.56 0.34
N ARG A 252 17.59 7.27 -0.33
CA ARG A 252 19.05 7.12 -0.14
C ARG A 252 19.54 5.68 -0.27
N ALA A 253 18.88 4.87 -1.08
CA ALA A 253 19.13 3.44 -1.24
C ALA A 253 19.40 3.07 -2.72
N PRO A 254 20.54 3.49 -3.31
CA PRO A 254 20.83 3.28 -4.75
C PRO A 254 20.93 1.79 -5.11
N ALA A 255 21.22 0.91 -4.16
CA ALA A 255 21.26 -0.54 -4.39
C ALA A 255 19.90 -1.11 -4.85
N LEU A 256 18.79 -0.43 -4.55
CA LEU A 256 17.44 -0.82 -4.99
C LEU A 256 17.25 -0.75 -6.50
N LEU A 257 18.04 0.05 -7.22
CA LEU A 257 17.93 0.16 -8.69
C LEU A 257 18.10 -1.19 -9.41
N ARG A 258 18.90 -2.10 -8.86
CA ARG A 258 19.06 -3.45 -9.42
C ARG A 258 17.75 -4.25 -9.40
N ALA A 259 16.85 -3.96 -8.46
CA ALA A 259 15.56 -4.62 -8.40
C ALA A 259 14.63 -4.24 -9.57
N ALA A 260 14.80 -3.08 -10.17
CA ALA A 260 14.00 -2.64 -11.31
C ALA A 260 14.05 -3.62 -12.50
N LEU A 261 15.16 -4.34 -12.67
CA LEU A 261 15.32 -5.35 -13.72
C LEU A 261 14.42 -6.58 -13.47
N TRP A 262 14.15 -6.92 -12.21
CA TRP A 262 13.40 -8.10 -11.81
C TRP A 262 11.94 -7.82 -11.48
N GLN A 263 11.51 -6.56 -11.50
CA GLN A 263 10.12 -6.18 -11.22
C GLN A 263 9.08 -6.95 -12.05
N PRO A 264 9.28 -7.20 -13.36
CA PRO A 264 8.31 -7.98 -14.13
C PRO A 264 8.10 -9.40 -13.59
N ILE A 265 9.17 -10.06 -13.10
CA ILE A 265 9.08 -11.39 -12.49
C ILE A 265 8.38 -11.31 -11.12
N TYR A 266 8.71 -10.31 -10.32
CA TYR A 266 8.09 -10.07 -9.03
C TYR A 266 6.58 -9.82 -9.17
N TRP A 267 6.13 -9.10 -10.20
CA TRP A 267 4.71 -8.84 -10.43
C TRP A 267 3.91 -10.09 -10.80
N LEU A 268 4.53 -11.14 -11.36
CA LEU A 268 3.84 -12.40 -11.65
C LEU A 268 3.25 -13.04 -10.38
N PHE A 269 3.87 -12.83 -9.23
CA PHE A 269 3.37 -13.37 -7.95
C PHE A 269 2.12 -12.65 -7.43
N GLN A 270 1.79 -11.47 -7.94
CA GLN A 270 0.59 -10.74 -7.55
C GLN A 270 -0.69 -11.50 -7.94
N THR A 271 -0.71 -12.16 -9.09
CA THR A 271 -1.91 -12.86 -9.58
C THR A 271 -2.34 -14.03 -8.68
N PRO A 272 -1.48 -14.97 -8.27
CA PRO A 272 -1.88 -15.98 -7.28
C PRO A 272 -2.29 -15.38 -5.94
N ALA A 273 -1.64 -14.29 -5.49
CA ALA A 273 -2.06 -13.58 -4.28
C ALA A 273 -3.45 -12.95 -4.43
N ALA A 274 -3.76 -12.38 -5.61
CA ALA A 274 -5.08 -11.82 -5.92
C ALA A 274 -6.17 -12.89 -5.97
N ALA A 275 -5.90 -14.05 -6.58
CA ALA A 275 -6.83 -15.19 -6.59
C ALA A 275 -7.14 -15.66 -5.16
N TRP A 276 -6.11 -15.77 -4.31
CA TRP A 276 -6.27 -16.11 -2.90
C TRP A 276 -7.07 -15.03 -2.14
N ALA A 277 -6.79 -13.74 -2.40
CA ALA A 277 -7.52 -12.61 -1.83
C ALA A 277 -9.01 -12.65 -2.18
N LEU A 278 -9.35 -12.94 -3.45
CA LEU A 278 -10.75 -13.05 -3.89
C LEU A 278 -11.47 -14.21 -3.21
N MET A 279 -10.83 -15.38 -3.13
CA MET A 279 -11.39 -16.53 -2.43
C MET A 279 -11.64 -16.21 -0.95
N GLN A 280 -10.70 -15.54 -0.28
CA GLN A 280 -10.87 -15.10 1.11
C GLN A 280 -11.97 -14.05 1.24
N LEU A 281 -12.09 -13.11 0.31
CA LEU A 281 -13.13 -12.08 0.32
C LEU A 281 -14.53 -12.71 0.31
N ILE A 282 -14.72 -13.77 -0.47
CA ILE A 282 -16.01 -14.48 -0.57
C ILE A 282 -16.26 -15.36 0.67
N ARG A 283 -15.27 -16.12 1.12
CA ARG A 283 -15.45 -17.13 2.17
C ARG A 283 -15.25 -16.62 3.59
N ARG A 284 -14.30 -15.67 3.77
CA ARG A 284 -13.88 -15.15 5.08
C ARG A 284 -13.50 -13.67 4.99
N PRO A 285 -14.44 -12.76 4.67
CA PRO A 285 -14.14 -11.36 4.35
C PRO A 285 -13.33 -10.64 5.46
N HIS A 286 -13.66 -10.87 6.71
CA HIS A 286 -13.04 -10.18 7.85
C HIS A 286 -11.89 -10.95 8.52
N PHE A 287 -11.43 -12.05 7.90
CA PHE A 287 -10.32 -12.82 8.43
C PHE A 287 -9.01 -12.05 8.23
N TRP A 288 -8.33 -11.77 9.34
CA TRP A 288 -7.02 -11.14 9.34
C TRP A 288 -5.94 -12.22 9.26
N GLU A 289 -5.32 -12.38 8.10
CA GLU A 289 -4.21 -13.30 7.92
C GLU A 289 -2.93 -12.66 8.48
N LYS A 290 -2.42 -13.22 9.56
CA LYS A 290 -1.20 -12.71 10.20
C LYS A 290 0.02 -13.03 9.34
N THR A 291 0.94 -12.07 9.27
CA THR A 291 2.29 -12.26 8.73
C THR A 291 3.24 -12.41 9.92
N GLU A 292 4.19 -13.31 9.85
CA GLU A 292 5.25 -13.45 10.86
C GLU A 292 6.30 -12.36 10.59
N HIS A 293 6.73 -11.69 11.66
CA HIS A 293 7.79 -10.67 11.67
C HIS A 293 8.90 -11.11 12.61
N GLY A 294 10.09 -10.50 12.50
CA GLY A 294 11.26 -10.86 13.30
C GLY A 294 12.06 -12.03 12.72
N ALA A 295 11.86 -12.33 11.41
CA ALA A 295 12.61 -13.37 10.71
C ALA A 295 13.96 -12.86 10.16
N ALA A 296 14.23 -11.55 10.13
CA ALA A 296 15.48 -10.99 9.67
C ALA A 296 16.56 -11.13 10.76
N ASP A 297 17.75 -11.61 10.35
CA ASP A 297 18.90 -11.80 11.25
C ASP A 297 19.52 -10.49 11.77
N ARG A 298 19.11 -9.35 11.22
CA ARG A 298 19.70 -8.03 11.53
C ARG A 298 18.63 -7.05 11.95
N ARG A 299 18.82 -6.46 13.12
CA ARG A 299 18.07 -5.26 13.55
C ARG A 299 18.73 -4.00 12.99
N PRO A 300 17.97 -2.92 12.74
CA PRO A 300 18.55 -1.61 12.42
C PRO A 300 19.58 -1.20 13.50
N ARG A 301 20.75 -0.72 13.08
CA ARG A 301 21.77 -0.18 13.97
C ARG A 301 21.53 1.29 14.26
#